data_4d4c02e849391fa433c95d9844e4055f
#
_entry.id   4d4c02e849391fa433c95d9844e4055f
#
_cell.length_a   1.000
_cell.length_b   1.000
_cell.length_c   1.000
_cell.angle_alpha   90.00
_cell.angle_beta   90.00
_cell.angle_gamma   90.00
#
_symmetry.space_group_name_H-M   'P 1'
#
loop_
_entity.id
_entity.type
_entity.pdbx_description
1 polymer ?
#
loop_
_entity_poly.entity_id
_entity_poly.type
_entity_poly.pdbx_seq_one_letter_code
_entity_poly.pdbx_strand_id
1 'polypeptide(L)'
;MIKTTLVVGGANGIGLSIATELAKREECNKVYIVDKAPIAEENNNEKFEYYSLDLISGDYSLFDHFKDVDALMITAGFGRLALFQDVTETHISDSFVVNSIAPIRIIHRFMDKLRSNKPFYCGVMVSIAGFMSSPFFAVYGATKAALKIFIESVNVELEKGGSDNRILNVSPGSIAGTSFNQAKTNLAVTTPLAQEIISHLENRDDLFIPRYDEVFKNVLDRYQADFRAEGRHSYEYKLNSGRVK
;
A
#
# COMPACT_ATOMS: atom_id res chain seq x y z
N MET A 1 -19.30 9.36 1.27
CA MET A 1 -19.32 9.11 -0.19
C MET A 1 -18.07 9.72 -0.79
N ILE A 2 -17.28 8.93 -1.53
CA ILE A 2 -15.98 9.32 -2.11
C ILE A 2 -16.25 9.92 -3.49
N LYS A 3 -16.01 11.23 -3.65
CA LYS A 3 -16.19 11.94 -4.92
C LYS A 3 -14.86 12.28 -5.59
N THR A 4 -13.85 12.56 -4.79
CA THR A 4 -12.52 12.94 -5.27
C THR A 4 -11.46 12.16 -4.51
N THR A 5 -10.60 11.46 -5.24
CA THR A 5 -9.59 10.58 -4.63
C THR A 5 -8.19 10.95 -5.11
N LEU A 6 -7.21 10.82 -4.23
CA LEU A 6 -5.80 10.81 -4.57
C LEU A 6 -5.24 9.38 -4.43
N VAL A 7 -4.68 8.84 -5.51
CA VAL A 7 -3.99 7.54 -5.50
C VAL A 7 -2.50 7.74 -5.78
N VAL A 8 -1.68 7.50 -4.79
CA VAL A 8 -0.22 7.54 -4.91
C VAL A 8 0.30 6.15 -5.24
N GLY A 9 0.96 6.00 -6.39
CA GLY A 9 1.27 4.69 -6.97
C GLY A 9 0.12 4.15 -7.84
N GLY A 10 -0.66 5.04 -8.44
CA GLY A 10 -1.90 4.70 -9.14
C GLY A 10 -1.75 4.41 -10.64
N ALA A 11 -0.55 4.47 -11.21
CA ALA A 11 -0.37 4.27 -12.66
C ALA A 11 -0.37 2.78 -13.08
N ASN A 12 -0.25 1.85 -12.12
CA ASN A 12 -0.23 0.42 -12.41
C ASN A 12 -0.70 -0.44 -11.22
N GLY A 13 -0.83 -1.75 -11.45
CA GLY A 13 -1.12 -2.75 -10.42
C GLY A 13 -2.41 -2.46 -9.63
N ILE A 14 -2.35 -2.69 -8.31
CA ILE A 14 -3.51 -2.54 -7.40
C ILE A 14 -3.96 -1.08 -7.34
N GLY A 15 -3.02 -0.12 -7.35
CA GLY A 15 -3.35 1.31 -7.34
C GLY A 15 -4.20 1.73 -8.53
N LEU A 16 -3.82 1.27 -9.73
CA LEU A 16 -4.61 1.51 -10.94
C LEU A 16 -5.99 0.84 -10.89
N SER A 17 -6.07 -0.38 -10.34
CA SER A 17 -7.36 -1.04 -10.15
C SER A 17 -8.28 -0.27 -9.22
N ILE A 18 -7.76 0.24 -8.09
CA ILE A 18 -8.51 1.10 -7.16
C ILE A 18 -8.98 2.38 -7.87
N ALA A 19 -8.08 3.05 -8.59
CA ALA A 19 -8.40 4.25 -9.35
C ALA A 19 -9.52 3.99 -10.37
N THR A 20 -9.41 2.88 -11.10
CA THR A 20 -10.40 2.47 -12.11
C THR A 20 -11.75 2.15 -11.49
N GLU A 21 -11.79 1.39 -10.39
CA GLU A 21 -13.07 1.04 -9.72
C GLU A 21 -13.76 2.28 -9.12
N LEU A 22 -13.00 3.21 -8.55
CA LEU A 22 -13.55 4.47 -8.07
C LEU A 22 -14.06 5.35 -9.22
N ALA A 23 -13.34 5.43 -10.34
CA ALA A 23 -13.77 6.21 -11.50
C ALA A 23 -15.05 5.70 -12.16
N LYS A 24 -15.38 4.42 -12.04
CA LYS A 24 -16.65 3.84 -12.55
C LYS A 24 -17.89 4.33 -11.81
N ARG A 25 -17.74 4.86 -10.60
CA ARG A 25 -18.86 5.31 -9.78
C ARG A 25 -19.45 6.61 -10.33
N GLU A 26 -20.77 6.71 -10.34
CA GLU A 26 -21.48 7.91 -10.82
C GLU A 26 -21.12 9.16 -10.02
N GLU A 27 -20.99 9.00 -8.70
CA GLU A 27 -20.63 10.08 -7.78
C GLU A 27 -19.16 10.51 -7.86
N CYS A 28 -18.30 9.75 -8.51
CA CYS A 28 -16.88 10.09 -8.64
C CYS A 28 -16.69 11.22 -9.66
N ASN A 29 -16.13 12.32 -9.20
CA ASN A 29 -15.81 13.49 -10.03
C ASN A 29 -14.40 13.40 -10.61
N LYS A 30 -13.42 12.99 -9.79
CA LYS A 30 -12.01 13.03 -10.15
C LYS A 30 -11.19 12.00 -9.37
N VAL A 31 -10.22 11.41 -10.05
CA VAL A 31 -9.16 10.60 -9.44
C VAL A 31 -7.80 11.20 -9.83
N TYR A 32 -7.14 11.79 -8.86
CA TYR A 32 -5.76 12.22 -9.01
C TYR A 32 -4.83 11.03 -8.87
N ILE A 33 -3.89 10.88 -9.80
CA ILE A 33 -2.90 9.80 -9.81
C ILE A 33 -1.52 10.43 -9.73
N VAL A 34 -0.79 10.12 -8.66
CA VAL A 34 0.62 10.50 -8.49
C VAL A 34 1.47 9.24 -8.60
N ASP A 35 2.35 9.20 -9.58
CA ASP A 35 3.26 8.06 -9.82
C ASP A 35 4.51 8.55 -10.56
N LYS A 36 5.61 7.80 -10.48
CA LYS A 36 6.80 8.08 -11.30
C LYS A 36 6.66 7.59 -12.74
N ALA A 37 5.85 6.56 -12.96
CA ALA A 37 5.56 6.01 -14.28
C ALA A 37 4.26 6.61 -14.83
N PRO A 38 4.16 6.88 -16.13
CA PRO A 38 2.91 7.32 -16.74
C PRO A 38 1.87 6.19 -16.74
N ILE A 39 0.61 6.56 -16.80
CA ILE A 39 -0.49 5.62 -17.04
C ILE A 39 -0.38 5.14 -18.49
N ALA A 40 -0.47 3.83 -18.73
CA ALA A 40 -0.54 3.29 -20.07
C ALA A 40 -1.81 3.79 -20.80
N GLU A 41 -1.71 4.10 -22.09
CA GLU A 41 -2.79 4.73 -22.87
C GLU A 41 -4.09 3.92 -22.81
N GLU A 42 -4.00 2.60 -22.89
CA GLU A 42 -5.14 1.68 -22.81
C GLU A 42 -5.85 1.67 -21.44
N ASN A 43 -5.21 2.21 -20.41
CA ASN A 43 -5.76 2.28 -19.04
C ASN A 43 -6.18 3.69 -18.63
N ASN A 44 -6.11 4.64 -19.53
CA ASN A 44 -6.49 6.02 -19.24
C ASN A 44 -8.02 6.15 -19.06
N ASN A 45 -8.43 7.16 -18.31
CA ASN A 45 -9.83 7.45 -18.04
C ASN A 45 -10.04 8.97 -17.99
N GLU A 46 -11.18 9.46 -18.48
CA GLU A 46 -11.51 10.89 -18.51
C GLU A 46 -11.52 11.55 -17.11
N LYS A 47 -11.78 10.77 -16.05
CA LYS A 47 -11.78 11.24 -14.66
C LYS A 47 -10.38 11.23 -14.05
N PHE A 48 -9.36 10.71 -14.74
CA PHE A 48 -7.99 10.68 -14.23
C PHE A 48 -7.27 11.99 -14.51
N GLU A 49 -6.49 12.43 -13.53
CA GLU A 49 -5.54 13.53 -13.68
C GLU A 49 -4.20 13.07 -13.10
N TYR A 50 -3.20 12.98 -13.98
CA TYR A 50 -1.90 12.39 -13.65
C TYR A 50 -0.87 13.45 -13.32
N TYR A 51 -0.10 13.18 -12.27
CA TYR A 51 1.06 13.95 -11.83
C TYR A 51 2.29 13.06 -11.69
N SER A 52 3.37 13.42 -12.36
CA SER A 52 4.64 12.69 -12.25
C SER A 52 5.39 13.10 -10.98
N LEU A 53 5.72 12.13 -10.14
CA LEU A 53 6.57 12.34 -8.96
C LEU A 53 7.36 11.08 -8.62
N ASP A 54 8.68 11.22 -8.50
CA ASP A 54 9.52 10.20 -7.85
C ASP A 54 9.58 10.48 -6.35
N LEU A 55 9.10 9.53 -5.54
CA LEU A 55 9.08 9.66 -4.08
C LEU A 55 10.46 9.69 -3.43
N ILE A 56 11.52 9.30 -4.15
CA ILE A 56 12.90 9.37 -3.64
C ILE A 56 13.41 10.81 -3.67
N SER A 57 13.21 11.52 -4.76
CA SER A 57 13.82 12.83 -5.00
C SER A 57 12.82 13.97 -5.20
N GLY A 58 11.52 13.64 -5.25
CA GLY A 58 10.49 14.60 -5.60
C GLY A 58 10.14 15.61 -4.50
N ASP A 59 9.53 16.70 -4.92
CA ASP A 59 9.02 17.73 -4.03
C ASP A 59 7.64 17.36 -3.49
N TYR A 60 7.56 17.08 -2.21
CA TYR A 60 6.32 16.71 -1.52
C TYR A 60 5.34 17.89 -1.36
N SER A 61 5.71 19.13 -1.71
CA SER A 61 4.76 20.26 -1.74
C SER A 61 3.64 20.03 -2.75
N LEU A 62 3.85 19.16 -3.76
CA LEU A 62 2.81 18.70 -4.68
C LEU A 62 1.54 18.24 -3.93
N PHE A 63 1.69 17.56 -2.80
CA PHE A 63 0.55 17.04 -2.04
C PHE A 63 -0.31 18.13 -1.39
N ASP A 64 0.17 19.37 -1.30
CA ASP A 64 -0.60 20.51 -0.82
C ASP A 64 -1.69 20.97 -1.83
N HIS A 65 -1.59 20.54 -3.09
CA HIS A 65 -2.60 20.79 -4.12
C HIS A 65 -3.85 19.91 -3.97
N PHE A 66 -3.78 18.80 -3.22
CA PHE A 66 -4.87 17.82 -3.11
C PHE A 66 -5.65 17.93 -1.80
N LYS A 67 -5.74 19.15 -1.22
CA LYS A 67 -6.41 19.34 0.09
C LYS A 67 -7.92 19.08 0.07
N ASP A 68 -8.55 19.07 -1.11
CA ASP A 68 -10.00 18.91 -1.23
C ASP A 68 -10.45 17.47 -1.53
N VAL A 69 -9.52 16.50 -1.56
CA VAL A 69 -9.90 15.10 -1.79
C VAL A 69 -10.65 14.51 -0.59
N ASP A 70 -11.58 13.59 -0.89
CA ASP A 70 -12.32 12.84 0.12
C ASP A 70 -11.56 11.58 0.56
N ALA A 71 -10.69 11.07 -0.32
CA ALA A 71 -9.93 9.85 -0.07
C ALA A 71 -8.47 9.97 -0.51
N LEU A 72 -7.60 9.32 0.26
CA LEU A 72 -6.19 9.12 -0.04
C LEU A 72 -5.87 7.63 -0.02
N MET A 73 -5.33 7.11 -1.12
CA MET A 73 -4.83 5.75 -1.19
C MET A 73 -3.35 5.75 -1.57
N ILE A 74 -2.48 5.19 -0.73
CA ILE A 74 -1.04 5.11 -0.96
C ILE A 74 -0.69 3.66 -1.26
N THR A 75 -0.41 3.35 -2.52
CA THR A 75 -0.08 2.01 -3.01
C THR A 75 1.35 1.91 -3.52
N ALA A 76 2.05 3.04 -3.63
CA ALA A 76 3.44 3.08 -4.04
C ALA A 76 4.33 2.24 -3.12
N GLY A 77 5.18 1.44 -3.72
CA GLY A 77 6.12 0.61 -2.98
C GLY A 77 6.83 -0.38 -3.90
N PHE A 78 7.98 -0.84 -3.48
CA PHE A 78 8.73 -1.86 -4.19
C PHE A 78 9.47 -2.78 -3.21
N GLY A 79 9.83 -3.97 -3.70
CA GLY A 79 10.62 -4.93 -2.96
C GLY A 79 11.49 -5.75 -3.92
N ARG A 80 12.62 -6.21 -3.44
CA ARG A 80 13.53 -7.09 -4.16
C ARG A 80 13.73 -8.36 -3.36
N LEU A 81 13.58 -9.51 -4.02
CA LEU A 81 13.95 -10.81 -3.48
C LEU A 81 15.47 -10.98 -3.63
N ALA A 82 16.20 -10.89 -2.53
CA ALA A 82 17.65 -11.08 -2.49
C ALA A 82 18.09 -11.50 -1.09
N LEU A 83 19.22 -12.21 -0.98
CA LEU A 83 19.90 -12.37 0.31
C LEU A 83 20.37 -11.00 0.78
N PHE A 84 20.39 -10.76 2.09
CA PHE A 84 20.75 -9.44 2.63
C PHE A 84 22.16 -9.01 2.23
N GLN A 85 23.09 -9.94 2.14
CA GLN A 85 24.47 -9.69 1.69
C GLN A 85 24.55 -9.14 0.24
N ASP A 86 23.53 -9.37 -0.59
CA ASP A 86 23.47 -8.95 -1.99
C ASP A 86 22.64 -7.66 -2.19
N VAL A 87 22.23 -7.03 -1.07
CA VAL A 87 21.47 -5.77 -1.09
C VAL A 87 22.43 -4.59 -0.93
N THR A 88 22.36 -3.63 -1.85
CA THR A 88 23.20 -2.41 -1.78
C THR A 88 22.66 -1.42 -0.74
N GLU A 89 23.52 -0.55 -0.18
CA GLU A 89 23.13 0.52 0.73
C GLU A 89 22.10 1.48 0.10
N THR A 90 22.26 1.79 -1.19
CA THR A 90 21.29 2.59 -1.95
C THR A 90 19.92 1.92 -1.95
N HIS A 91 19.86 0.61 -2.23
CA HIS A 91 18.58 -0.12 -2.22
C HIS A 91 17.94 -0.14 -0.82
N ILE A 92 18.73 -0.23 0.25
CA ILE A 92 18.23 -0.13 1.63
C ILE A 92 17.59 1.25 1.84
N SER A 93 18.34 2.31 1.54
CA SER A 93 17.88 3.70 1.72
C SER A 93 16.62 3.99 0.91
N ASP A 94 16.62 3.67 -0.39
CA ASP A 94 15.48 3.89 -1.29
C ASP A 94 14.24 3.10 -0.85
N SER A 95 14.44 1.87 -0.36
CA SER A 95 13.33 1.05 0.16
C SER A 95 12.66 1.71 1.36
N PHE A 96 13.44 2.25 2.31
CA PHE A 96 12.88 2.97 3.45
C PHE A 96 12.21 4.27 3.02
N VAL A 97 12.83 5.02 2.09
CA VAL A 97 12.22 6.26 1.59
C VAL A 97 10.87 5.98 0.96
N VAL A 98 10.78 5.06 0.01
CA VAL A 98 9.52 4.82 -0.74
C VAL A 98 8.47 4.09 0.08
N ASN A 99 8.87 3.02 0.80
CA ASN A 99 7.90 2.15 1.48
C ASN A 99 7.47 2.64 2.86
N SER A 100 8.21 3.56 3.49
CA SER A 100 7.92 4.01 4.86
C SER A 100 7.91 5.53 4.98
N ILE A 101 9.01 6.21 4.67
CA ILE A 101 9.15 7.65 4.89
C ILE A 101 8.16 8.43 4.03
N ALA A 102 8.02 8.10 2.74
CA ALA A 102 7.10 8.77 1.84
C ALA A 102 5.63 8.65 2.29
N PRO A 103 5.09 7.46 2.57
CA PRO A 103 3.74 7.34 3.14
C PRO A 103 3.54 8.16 4.41
N ILE A 104 4.49 8.12 5.36
CA ILE A 104 4.43 8.89 6.60
C ILE A 104 4.39 10.40 6.33
N ARG A 105 5.26 10.91 5.44
CA ARG A 105 5.28 12.34 5.05
C ARG A 105 3.99 12.76 4.36
N ILE A 106 3.43 11.90 3.50
CA ILE A 106 2.17 12.19 2.81
C ILE A 106 1.03 12.23 3.83
N ILE A 107 0.90 11.21 4.68
CA ILE A 107 -0.14 11.16 5.72
C ILE A 107 -0.07 12.40 6.63
N HIS A 108 1.14 12.82 7.02
CA HIS A 108 1.33 14.01 7.85
C HIS A 108 0.71 15.27 7.22
N ARG A 109 0.73 15.41 5.89
CA ARG A 109 0.11 16.54 5.18
C ARG A 109 -1.41 16.50 5.18
N PHE A 110 -2.00 15.32 5.43
CA PHE A 110 -3.45 15.11 5.52
C PHE A 110 -3.96 14.96 6.96
N MET A 111 -3.11 15.22 7.97
CA MET A 111 -3.49 15.05 9.39
C MET A 111 -4.68 15.93 9.79
N ASP A 112 -4.79 17.15 9.25
CA ASP A 112 -5.94 18.01 9.53
C ASP A 112 -7.26 17.38 9.06
N LYS A 113 -7.25 16.67 7.93
CA LYS A 113 -8.40 15.92 7.45
C LYS A 113 -8.69 14.68 8.31
N LEU A 114 -7.64 13.92 8.65
CA LEU A 114 -7.76 12.74 9.52
C LEU A 114 -8.30 13.10 10.90
N ARG A 115 -7.90 14.24 11.46
CA ARG A 115 -8.36 14.73 12.77
C ARG A 115 -9.71 15.44 12.73
N SER A 116 -10.24 15.74 11.54
CA SER A 116 -11.51 16.45 11.41
C SER A 116 -12.71 15.53 11.68
N ASN A 117 -13.85 16.15 12.02
CA ASN A 117 -15.13 15.44 12.16
C ASN A 117 -15.80 15.15 10.80
N LYS A 118 -15.17 15.56 9.70
CA LYS A 118 -15.66 15.24 8.35
C LYS A 118 -15.12 13.89 7.90
N PRO A 119 -15.93 13.09 7.20
CA PRO A 119 -15.45 11.84 6.64
C PRO A 119 -14.23 12.05 5.73
N PHE A 120 -13.15 11.36 6.04
CA PHE A 120 -11.96 11.25 5.22
C PHE A 120 -11.50 9.79 5.19
N TYR A 121 -11.24 9.27 4.02
CA TYR A 121 -10.91 7.86 3.81
C TYR A 121 -9.43 7.74 3.46
N CYS A 122 -8.66 7.08 4.31
CA CYS A 122 -7.22 6.93 4.11
C CYS A 122 -6.83 5.46 4.13
N GLY A 123 -6.14 4.99 3.10
CA GLY A 123 -5.64 3.62 3.03
C GLY A 123 -4.18 3.56 2.58
N VAL A 124 -3.44 2.60 3.13
CA VAL A 124 -2.02 2.43 2.84
C VAL A 124 -1.72 0.96 2.56
N MET A 125 -1.03 0.71 1.43
CA MET A 125 -0.54 -0.62 1.09
C MET A 125 0.68 -0.97 1.93
N VAL A 126 0.48 -1.79 2.94
CA VAL A 126 1.55 -2.36 3.74
C VAL A 126 1.98 -3.70 3.15
N SER A 127 1.89 -4.78 3.85
CA SER A 127 2.10 -6.18 3.42
C SER A 127 2.07 -7.11 4.62
N ILE A 128 1.71 -8.36 4.41
CA ILE A 128 1.90 -9.43 5.41
C ILE A 128 3.36 -9.57 5.85
N ALA A 129 4.33 -9.17 4.99
CA ALA A 129 5.74 -9.15 5.34
C ALA A 129 6.10 -8.15 6.47
N GLY A 130 5.20 -7.24 6.82
CA GLY A 130 5.34 -6.37 8.00
C GLY A 130 4.92 -7.02 9.32
N PHE A 131 4.35 -8.21 9.29
CA PHE A 131 3.85 -8.92 10.47
C PHE A 131 4.75 -10.11 10.88
N MET A 132 5.65 -10.51 10.02
CA MET A 132 6.51 -11.68 10.26
C MET A 132 7.85 -11.54 9.54
N SER A 133 8.86 -12.31 9.98
CA SER A 133 10.13 -12.40 9.26
C SER A 133 9.92 -13.01 7.86
N SER A 134 10.61 -12.44 6.88
CA SER A 134 10.47 -12.86 5.49
C SER A 134 11.85 -12.97 4.83
N PRO A 135 12.53 -14.13 4.91
CA PRO A 135 13.80 -14.34 4.23
C PRO A 135 13.75 -13.91 2.77
N PHE A 136 14.83 -13.40 2.23
CA PHE A 136 14.98 -12.72 0.94
C PHE A 136 14.25 -11.35 0.85
N PHE A 137 13.39 -11.01 1.78
CA PHE A 137 12.72 -9.73 1.90
C PHE A 137 13.07 -8.99 3.20
N ALA A 138 14.27 -9.19 3.76
CA ALA A 138 14.64 -8.62 5.06
C ALA A 138 14.42 -7.10 5.12
N VAL A 139 14.95 -6.36 4.14
CA VAL A 139 14.77 -4.90 4.06
C VAL A 139 13.32 -4.52 3.80
N TYR A 140 12.67 -5.16 2.83
CA TYR A 140 11.27 -4.90 2.51
C TYR A 140 10.35 -5.14 3.72
N GLY A 141 10.51 -6.28 4.41
CA GLY A 141 9.76 -6.60 5.62
C GLY A 141 9.95 -5.55 6.72
N ALA A 142 11.19 -5.12 6.94
CA ALA A 142 11.49 -4.07 7.91
C ALA A 142 10.79 -2.74 7.58
N THR A 143 10.77 -2.33 6.29
CA THR A 143 10.04 -1.11 5.89
C THR A 143 8.54 -1.23 6.14
N LYS A 144 7.96 -2.40 5.85
CA LYS A 144 6.51 -2.62 6.04
C LYS A 144 6.13 -2.79 7.52
N ALA A 145 7.01 -3.34 8.35
CA ALA A 145 6.83 -3.37 9.80
C ALA A 145 6.86 -1.96 10.41
N ALA A 146 7.79 -1.12 9.98
CA ALA A 146 7.85 0.29 10.41
C ALA A 146 6.54 1.03 10.06
N LEU A 147 6.04 0.86 8.83
CA LEU A 147 4.81 1.50 8.38
C LEU A 147 3.57 0.97 9.13
N LYS A 148 3.50 -0.34 9.40
CA LYS A 148 2.45 -0.97 10.22
C LYS A 148 2.37 -0.34 11.61
N ILE A 149 3.48 -0.30 12.34
CA ILE A 149 3.53 0.24 13.70
C ILE A 149 3.16 1.74 13.72
N PHE A 150 3.62 2.49 12.70
CA PHE A 150 3.22 3.89 12.55
C PHE A 150 1.70 4.05 12.42
N ILE A 151 1.05 3.28 11.52
CA ILE A 151 -0.39 3.35 11.29
C ILE A 151 -1.18 3.00 12.56
N GLU A 152 -0.81 1.91 13.24
CA GLU A 152 -1.47 1.49 14.48
C GLU A 152 -1.39 2.58 15.56
N SER A 153 -0.22 3.20 15.71
CA SER A 153 0.00 4.28 16.68
C SER A 153 -0.87 5.51 16.37
N VAL A 154 -0.88 5.94 15.09
CA VAL A 154 -1.66 7.11 14.67
C VAL A 154 -3.16 6.86 14.78
N ASN A 155 -3.65 5.64 14.48
CA ASN A 155 -5.07 5.32 14.64
C ASN A 155 -5.53 5.42 16.12
N VAL A 156 -4.69 5.03 17.07
CA VAL A 156 -4.97 5.23 18.51
C VAL A 156 -4.99 6.72 18.86
N GLU A 157 -4.06 7.52 18.31
CA GLU A 157 -4.04 8.97 18.53
C GLU A 157 -5.29 9.66 17.95
N LEU A 158 -5.75 9.24 16.75
CA LEU A 158 -6.99 9.73 16.13
C LEU A 158 -8.20 9.42 16.98
N GLU A 159 -8.32 8.17 17.47
CA GLU A 159 -9.39 7.75 18.38
C GLU A 159 -9.41 8.59 19.65
N LYS A 160 -8.25 8.74 20.32
CA LYS A 160 -8.14 9.56 21.54
C LYS A 160 -8.40 11.04 21.28
N GLY A 161 -8.13 11.51 20.05
CA GLY A 161 -8.48 12.86 19.60
C GLY A 161 -9.95 13.05 19.22
N GLY A 162 -10.77 12.01 19.31
CA GLY A 162 -12.22 12.06 19.03
C GLY A 162 -12.56 12.01 17.54
N SER A 163 -11.62 11.58 16.68
CA SER A 163 -11.88 11.38 15.26
C SER A 163 -12.37 9.96 14.96
N ASP A 164 -13.39 9.86 14.09
CA ASP A 164 -13.85 8.59 13.53
C ASP A 164 -13.07 8.15 12.30
N ASN A 165 -12.21 9.02 11.74
CA ASN A 165 -11.38 8.67 10.59
C ASN A 165 -10.26 7.71 11.01
N ARG A 166 -9.92 6.80 10.09
CA ARG A 166 -8.88 5.77 10.30
C ARG A 166 -7.97 5.70 9.09
N ILE A 167 -6.76 5.22 9.32
CA ILE A 167 -5.84 4.83 8.27
C ILE A 167 -5.95 3.32 8.11
N LEU A 168 -6.56 2.85 7.04
CA LEU A 168 -6.66 1.43 6.72
C LEU A 168 -5.28 0.86 6.36
N ASN A 169 -4.81 -0.10 7.15
CA ASN A 169 -3.64 -0.91 6.82
C ASN A 169 -4.07 -2.05 5.88
N VAL A 170 -3.70 -1.97 4.61
CA VAL A 170 -3.94 -3.04 3.64
C VAL A 170 -2.70 -3.92 3.56
N SER A 171 -2.79 -5.17 4.02
CA SER A 171 -1.64 -6.07 4.16
C SER A 171 -1.80 -7.38 3.38
N PRO A 172 -1.74 -7.32 2.02
CA PRO A 172 -1.82 -8.52 1.22
C PRO A 172 -0.55 -9.35 1.26
N GLY A 173 -0.68 -10.60 0.84
CA GLY A 173 0.45 -11.44 0.42
C GLY A 173 0.94 -11.09 -0.98
N SER A 174 1.49 -12.08 -1.67
CA SER A 174 1.92 -11.93 -3.07
C SER A 174 0.69 -11.90 -3.99
N ILE A 175 0.53 -10.83 -4.76
CA ILE A 175 -0.59 -10.64 -5.69
C ILE A 175 -0.10 -10.75 -7.13
N ALA A 176 -0.65 -11.70 -7.88
CA ALA A 176 -0.37 -11.85 -9.30
C ALA A 176 -0.85 -10.62 -10.11
N GLY A 177 -0.32 -10.44 -11.33
CA GLY A 177 -0.74 -9.36 -12.22
C GLY A 177 -0.29 -7.97 -11.74
N THR A 178 0.79 -7.89 -10.97
CA THR A 178 1.37 -6.62 -10.50
C THR A 178 2.86 -6.55 -10.88
N SER A 179 3.37 -5.33 -11.08
CA SER A 179 4.79 -5.08 -11.32
C SER A 179 5.69 -5.53 -10.16
N PHE A 180 5.15 -5.60 -8.94
CA PHE A 180 5.85 -6.13 -7.77
C PHE A 180 6.29 -7.60 -7.99
N ASN A 181 5.51 -8.36 -8.75
CA ASN A 181 5.83 -9.73 -9.16
C ASN A 181 6.44 -9.81 -10.57
N GLN A 182 7.01 -8.71 -11.08
CA GLN A 182 7.63 -8.62 -12.42
C GLN A 182 6.64 -8.95 -13.56
N ALA A 183 5.34 -8.84 -13.30
CA ALA A 183 4.30 -9.05 -14.31
C ALA A 183 3.79 -7.70 -14.83
N LYS A 184 3.21 -7.73 -16.04
CA LYS A 184 2.41 -6.59 -16.52
C LYS A 184 1.15 -6.47 -15.65
N THR A 185 0.68 -5.24 -15.48
CA THR A 185 -0.60 -4.98 -14.81
C THR A 185 -1.73 -5.78 -15.50
N ASN A 186 -2.48 -6.52 -14.70
CA ASN A 186 -3.65 -7.26 -15.16
C ASN A 186 -4.85 -6.88 -14.28
N LEU A 187 -5.65 -5.95 -14.77
CA LEU A 187 -6.81 -5.43 -14.04
C LEU A 187 -7.84 -6.51 -13.72
N ALA A 188 -8.02 -7.51 -14.60
CA ALA A 188 -8.95 -8.60 -14.32
C ALA A 188 -8.58 -9.40 -13.07
N VAL A 189 -7.27 -9.51 -12.77
CA VAL A 189 -6.77 -10.21 -11.59
C VAL A 189 -6.80 -9.34 -10.34
N THR A 190 -6.54 -8.03 -10.47
CA THR A 190 -6.40 -7.13 -9.32
C THR A 190 -7.70 -6.40 -8.94
N THR A 191 -8.70 -6.35 -9.83
CA THR A 191 -9.99 -5.70 -9.58
C THR A 191 -10.75 -6.28 -8.38
N PRO A 192 -10.90 -7.61 -8.20
CA PRO A 192 -11.60 -8.13 -7.02
C PRO A 192 -10.98 -7.63 -5.70
N LEU A 193 -9.66 -7.67 -5.61
CA LEU A 193 -8.95 -7.15 -4.44
C LEU A 193 -9.14 -5.64 -4.26
N ALA A 194 -9.16 -4.87 -5.35
CA ALA A 194 -9.41 -3.43 -5.29
C ALA A 194 -10.81 -3.12 -4.73
N GLN A 195 -11.82 -3.90 -5.11
CA GLN A 195 -13.20 -3.75 -4.62
C GLN A 195 -13.28 -4.06 -3.11
N GLU A 196 -12.61 -5.12 -2.64
CA GLU A 196 -12.52 -5.42 -1.20
C GLU A 196 -11.82 -4.29 -0.45
N ILE A 197 -10.68 -3.80 -0.95
CA ILE A 197 -9.94 -2.67 -0.34
C ILE A 197 -10.83 -1.44 -0.22
N ILE A 198 -11.59 -1.08 -1.26
CA ILE A 198 -12.48 0.07 -1.24
C ILE A 198 -13.60 -0.12 -0.21
N SER A 199 -14.16 -1.33 -0.08
CA SER A 199 -15.16 -1.64 0.93
C SER A 199 -14.63 -1.43 2.36
N HIS A 200 -13.45 -1.98 2.66
CA HIS A 200 -12.80 -1.79 3.97
C HIS A 200 -12.43 -0.33 4.23
N LEU A 201 -12.02 0.40 3.19
CA LEU A 201 -11.72 1.82 3.27
C LEU A 201 -12.97 2.64 3.65
N GLU A 202 -14.12 2.35 3.02
CA GLU A 202 -15.39 3.03 3.29
C GLU A 202 -15.96 2.68 4.67
N ASN A 203 -15.71 1.48 5.16
CA ASN A 203 -16.04 1.06 6.53
C ASN A 203 -15.12 1.70 7.58
N ARG A 204 -13.99 2.32 7.19
CA ARG A 204 -12.95 2.84 8.08
C ARG A 204 -12.37 1.77 8.98
N ASP A 205 -12.14 0.58 8.43
CA ASP A 205 -11.49 -0.50 9.13
C ASP A 205 -10.01 -0.15 9.40
N ASP A 206 -9.46 -0.65 10.51
CA ASP A 206 -8.05 -0.43 10.85
C ASP A 206 -7.10 -1.33 10.04
N LEU A 207 -7.57 -2.52 9.68
CA LEU A 207 -6.73 -3.55 9.07
C LEU A 207 -7.53 -4.42 8.10
N PHE A 208 -6.96 -4.65 6.93
CA PHE A 208 -7.41 -5.65 5.98
C PHE A 208 -6.26 -6.54 5.52
N ILE A 209 -6.34 -7.82 5.82
CA ILE A 209 -5.43 -8.87 5.33
C ILE A 209 -6.27 -9.80 4.44
N PRO A 210 -6.14 -9.71 3.11
CA PRO A 210 -6.84 -10.62 2.21
C PRO A 210 -6.53 -12.09 2.54
N ARG A 211 -7.55 -12.94 2.59
CA ARG A 211 -7.43 -14.37 2.94
C ARG A 211 -6.84 -14.63 4.33
N TYR A 212 -7.14 -13.76 5.30
CA TYR A 212 -6.60 -13.91 6.66
C TYR A 212 -6.95 -15.25 7.28
N ASP A 213 -8.23 -15.60 7.35
CA ASP A 213 -8.68 -16.84 8.02
C ASP A 213 -8.26 -18.11 7.26
N GLU A 214 -8.18 -18.04 5.92
CA GLU A 214 -7.83 -19.17 5.08
C GLU A 214 -6.32 -19.49 5.10
N VAL A 215 -5.47 -18.47 5.19
CA VAL A 215 -4.03 -18.59 4.98
C VAL A 215 -3.22 -17.96 6.11
N PHE A 216 -3.38 -16.65 6.34
CA PHE A 216 -2.38 -15.91 7.09
C PHE A 216 -2.50 -16.06 8.60
N LYS A 217 -3.67 -16.37 9.15
CA LYS A 217 -3.85 -16.67 10.56
C LYS A 217 -2.91 -17.80 11.01
N ASN A 218 -2.97 -18.93 10.31
CA ASN A 218 -2.13 -20.09 10.64
C ASN A 218 -0.62 -19.79 10.45
N VAL A 219 -0.28 -18.98 9.45
CA VAL A 219 1.13 -18.57 9.20
C VAL A 219 1.63 -17.70 10.35
N LEU A 220 0.84 -16.73 10.80
CA LEU A 220 1.22 -15.84 11.89
C LEU A 220 1.27 -16.58 13.24
N ASP A 221 0.35 -17.51 13.49
CA ASP A 221 0.36 -18.37 14.70
C ASP A 221 1.66 -19.21 14.76
N ARG A 222 2.06 -19.85 13.63
CA ARG A 222 3.34 -20.58 13.56
C ARG A 222 4.54 -19.67 13.74
N TYR A 223 4.50 -18.47 13.13
CA TYR A 223 5.57 -17.48 13.29
C TYR A 223 5.74 -17.02 14.74
N GLN A 224 4.64 -16.76 15.44
CA GLN A 224 4.67 -16.38 16.85
C GLN A 224 5.18 -17.51 17.74
N ALA A 225 4.85 -18.77 17.43
CA ALA A 225 5.32 -19.94 18.16
C ALA A 225 6.82 -20.20 17.96
N ASP A 226 7.31 -20.13 16.72
CA ASP A 226 8.73 -20.29 16.38
C ASP A 226 9.06 -19.54 15.07
N PHE A 227 9.57 -18.32 15.19
CA PHE A 227 9.91 -17.49 14.04
C PHE A 227 11.02 -18.11 13.16
N ARG A 228 11.91 -18.93 13.74
CA ARG A 228 12.97 -19.60 12.98
C ARG A 228 12.43 -20.75 12.16
N ALA A 229 11.52 -21.55 12.73
CA ALA A 229 10.87 -22.65 12.00
C ALA A 229 10.05 -22.12 10.82
N GLU A 230 9.19 -21.11 11.04
CA GLU A 230 8.41 -20.51 9.96
C GLU A 230 9.30 -19.76 8.97
N GLY A 231 10.39 -19.13 9.43
CA GLY A 231 11.39 -18.49 8.58
C GLY A 231 12.09 -19.50 7.65
N ARG A 232 12.48 -20.69 8.13
CA ARG A 232 13.04 -21.76 7.30
C ARG A 232 12.04 -22.26 6.26
N HIS A 233 10.79 -22.48 6.66
CA HIS A 233 9.71 -22.86 5.73
C HIS A 233 9.52 -21.81 4.63
N SER A 234 9.48 -20.53 4.99
CA SER A 234 9.38 -19.41 4.05
C SER A 234 10.60 -19.29 3.12
N TYR A 235 11.80 -19.62 3.61
CA TYR A 235 13.04 -19.63 2.82
C TYR A 235 12.96 -20.69 1.71
N GLU A 236 12.67 -21.93 2.08
CA GLU A 236 12.55 -23.05 1.14
C GLU A 236 11.41 -22.81 0.11
N TYR A 237 10.26 -22.32 0.56
CA TYR A 237 9.16 -21.98 -0.34
C TYR A 237 9.59 -20.96 -1.41
N LYS A 238 10.37 -19.94 -1.05
CA LYS A 238 10.82 -18.91 -2.00
C LYS A 238 11.87 -19.42 -2.97
N LEU A 239 12.80 -20.26 -2.51
CA LEU A 239 13.76 -20.93 -3.39
C LEU A 239 13.03 -21.78 -4.44
N ASN A 240 12.10 -22.63 -4.00
CA ASN A 240 11.36 -23.54 -4.86
C ASN A 240 10.40 -22.79 -5.82
N SER A 241 10.04 -21.55 -5.53
CA SER A 241 9.19 -20.72 -6.40
C SER A 241 9.88 -20.24 -7.68
N GLY A 242 11.20 -20.37 -7.79
CA GLY A 242 12.01 -19.86 -8.92
C GLY A 242 12.13 -18.34 -9.00
N ARG A 243 11.62 -17.62 -8.00
CA ARG A 243 11.66 -16.15 -7.96
C ARG A 243 12.96 -15.59 -7.38
N VAL A 244 13.70 -16.40 -6.64
CA VAL A 244 15.02 -16.07 -6.12
C VAL A 244 16.05 -16.53 -7.15
N LYS A 245 16.87 -15.61 -7.64
CA LYS A 245 17.99 -15.90 -8.57
C LYS A 245 19.30 -15.90 -7.83
#